data_76a8482ac3c3b9fdd18cbc43b31df28e
#
_entry.id   76a8482ac3c3b9fdd18cbc43b31df28e
#
_cell.length_a   1.000
_cell.length_b   1.000
_cell.length_c   1.000
_cell.angle_alpha   90.00
_cell.angle_beta   90.00
_cell.angle_gamma   90.00
#
_symmetry.space_group_name_H-M   'P 1'
#
loop_
_entity.id
_entity.type
_entity.pdbx_description
1 polymer ?
#
loop_
_entity_poly.entity_id
_entity_poly.type
_entity_poly.pdbx_seq_one_letter_code
_entity_poly.pdbx_strand_id
1 'polypeptide(L)'
;MKKVLNLILICSILSITPATVLANQTVAKASEKDAVHIVKPEKTKVNKKHERKKNADNAKSKAKSFKEAEGMYETKFPVINSQIEYSDMNGEVTLVDCIKLAITHHPAIMSAISNSEIYKSRVGQAWSNYFPTLSAGVSYSRNDMLMTMGGVYSRMMSQTYNMYYVPTLSANMLLFDFGKTKAGVDMTKRNFEASRYDAEASIETVIYNVKVAYYNLVFAEIQKTVYEDTVKDFELQLKQASAQYKIGRKAKIDVTTAEYNLGNAKVNLIKAKNTLELAAVQLANAVGIPELEGVILKDKLNTKQYDVNFPELIKTAEEARPALLSAKKKMDAAEMNVRAAKRAFTPDLSAFGSYSNGGRQIDSDYGYQFGVQLQYNALNVMLLKKQVDEANATYRKYVADYEQEKQNVYLEVKSAYISLLNSHDSLGVAKLALQQAKERQYQAFRRYQVGLGDAIEFKDSENTYLNAQLDYYNNLLNYNINAAELERVIGAPIKESDIDL
;
A
#
# COMPACT_ATOMS: atom_id res chain seq x y z
N MET A 1 -1.77 18.80 -51.11
CA MET A 1 -1.73 17.92 -49.92
C MET A 1 -0.31 17.66 -49.38
N LYS A 2 0.68 17.14 -50.11
CA LYS A 2 2.04 16.90 -49.59
C LYS A 2 2.77 18.13 -49.02
N LYS A 3 2.59 19.33 -49.59
CA LYS A 3 3.27 20.56 -49.12
C LYS A 3 2.66 21.16 -47.84
N VAL A 4 1.38 20.92 -47.57
CA VAL A 4 0.70 21.39 -46.35
C VAL A 4 0.99 20.45 -45.17
N LEU A 5 1.12 19.15 -45.43
CA LEU A 5 1.50 18.17 -44.41
C LEU A 5 2.95 18.37 -43.92
N ASN A 6 3.86 18.79 -44.81
CA ASN A 6 5.24 19.11 -44.41
C ASN A 6 5.34 20.40 -43.60
N LEU A 7 4.42 21.38 -43.77
CA LEU A 7 4.43 22.63 -43.00
C LEU A 7 3.95 22.39 -41.57
N ILE A 8 2.98 21.47 -41.37
CA ILE A 8 2.50 21.08 -40.04
C ILE A 8 3.55 20.26 -39.30
N LEU A 9 4.29 19.38 -40.00
CA LEU A 9 5.37 18.60 -39.42
C LEU A 9 6.58 19.46 -39.02
N ILE A 10 6.88 20.51 -39.77
CA ILE A 10 7.98 21.45 -39.46
C ILE A 10 7.62 22.33 -38.23
N CYS A 11 6.37 22.74 -38.06
CA CYS A 11 5.95 23.45 -36.87
C CYS A 11 5.96 22.60 -35.61
N SER A 12 5.70 21.28 -35.69
CA SER A 12 5.77 20.37 -34.56
C SER A 12 7.19 20.00 -34.13
N ILE A 13 8.16 20.12 -35.04
CA ILE A 13 9.58 19.82 -34.76
C ILE A 13 10.31 21.07 -34.21
N LEU A 14 9.85 22.26 -34.54
CA LEU A 14 10.45 23.54 -34.07
C LEU A 14 9.97 23.97 -32.67
N SER A 15 8.93 23.34 -32.11
CA SER A 15 8.42 23.67 -30.76
C SER A 15 9.02 22.80 -29.64
N ILE A 16 9.93 21.88 -29.92
CA ILE A 16 10.47 20.94 -28.92
C ILE A 16 11.85 21.37 -28.34
N THR A 17 12.48 22.44 -28.79
CA THR A 17 13.86 22.73 -28.40
C THR A 17 14.25 24.15 -28.04
N PRO A 18 13.61 24.94 -27.28
CA PRO A 18 14.38 25.75 -26.32
C PRO A 18 13.84 25.80 -24.88
N ALA A 19 12.63 25.33 -24.61
CA ALA A 19 12.06 25.52 -23.28
C ALA A 19 12.58 24.51 -22.23
N THR A 20 12.96 23.31 -22.64
CA THR A 20 13.48 22.28 -21.72
C THR A 20 14.94 22.50 -21.32
N VAL A 21 15.73 23.13 -22.17
CA VAL A 21 17.15 23.44 -21.82
C VAL A 21 17.22 24.67 -20.92
N LEU A 22 16.34 25.66 -21.08
CA LEU A 22 16.33 26.84 -20.18
C LEU A 22 15.71 26.54 -18.80
N ALA A 23 14.76 25.60 -18.70
CA ALA A 23 14.16 25.24 -17.41
C ALA A 23 15.17 24.49 -16.49
N ASN A 24 16.06 23.68 -17.07
CA ASN A 24 17.09 23.00 -16.29
C ASN A 24 18.26 23.90 -15.87
N GLN A 25 18.53 24.98 -16.61
CA GLN A 25 19.60 25.93 -16.23
C GLN A 25 19.15 26.97 -15.21
N THR A 26 17.87 27.32 -15.18
CA THR A 26 17.31 28.28 -14.19
C THR A 26 17.08 27.64 -12.82
N VAL A 27 16.79 26.35 -12.75
CA VAL A 27 16.65 25.64 -11.46
C VAL A 27 18.01 25.42 -10.79
N ALA A 28 19.10 25.29 -11.56
CA ALA A 28 20.45 25.14 -11.02
C ALA A 28 21.03 26.47 -10.48
N LYS A 29 20.54 27.65 -10.94
CA LYS A 29 21.02 28.97 -10.51
C LYS A 29 20.21 29.64 -9.39
N ALA A 30 18.99 29.21 -9.14
CA ALA A 30 18.15 29.75 -8.05
C ALA A 30 18.44 29.16 -6.66
N SER A 31 19.26 28.09 -6.58
CA SER A 31 19.62 27.42 -5.33
C SER A 31 20.79 28.09 -4.58
N GLU A 32 21.40 29.16 -5.10
CA GLU A 32 22.66 29.67 -4.55
C GLU A 32 22.58 31.10 -3.99
N LYS A 33 21.41 31.75 -3.96
CA LYS A 33 21.33 33.20 -3.61
C LYS A 33 20.39 33.59 -2.48
N ASP A 34 19.69 32.72 -1.80
CA ASP A 34 18.87 33.10 -0.62
C ASP A 34 19.40 32.45 0.68
N ALA A 35 20.63 32.82 1.04
CA ALA A 35 21.14 32.66 2.39
C ALA A 35 20.80 33.91 3.21
N VAL A 36 19.65 33.91 3.87
CA VAL A 36 19.29 34.92 4.86
C VAL A 36 20.06 34.69 6.15
N HIS A 37 20.71 35.75 6.62
CA HIS A 37 21.37 35.86 7.91
C HIS A 37 20.50 35.36 9.07
N ILE A 38 21.01 34.38 9.80
CA ILE A 38 20.59 34.10 11.18
C ILE A 38 21.81 33.99 12.08
N VAL A 39 21.70 34.74 13.16
CA VAL A 39 22.61 34.95 14.28
C VAL A 39 23.14 33.63 14.87
N LYS A 40 24.45 33.57 15.14
CA LYS A 40 25.14 32.47 15.81
C LYS A 40 24.78 32.36 17.29
N PRO A 41 24.60 31.17 17.80
CA PRO A 41 25.07 30.80 19.12
C PRO A 41 26.25 29.82 19.06
N GLU A 42 26.95 29.80 20.13
CA GLU A 42 28.31 29.38 20.43
C GLU A 42 28.55 27.85 20.33
N LYS A 43 29.78 27.49 20.16
CA LYS A 43 30.33 26.17 19.83
C LYS A 43 30.17 25.15 20.97
N THR A 44 29.52 24.00 20.63
CA THR A 44 29.96 22.72 21.21
C THR A 44 30.25 21.74 20.06
N LYS A 45 31.54 21.51 19.83
CA LYS A 45 32.03 20.50 18.89
C LYS A 45 31.99 19.14 19.56
N VAL A 46 31.02 18.30 19.28
CA VAL A 46 31.12 16.85 19.45
C VAL A 46 30.26 16.14 18.37
N ASN A 47 30.91 15.32 17.56
CA ASN A 47 30.44 14.16 16.78
C ASN A 47 29.34 14.27 15.71
N LYS A 48 29.05 15.39 15.08
CA LYS A 48 28.07 15.48 13.96
C LYS A 48 28.54 14.80 12.65
N LYS A 49 29.77 14.37 12.52
CA LYS A 49 30.31 13.81 11.27
C LYS A 49 30.04 12.29 11.15
N HIS A 50 29.92 11.58 12.28
CA HIS A 50 29.62 10.13 12.28
C HIS A 50 28.13 9.85 12.14
N GLU A 51 27.26 10.64 12.79
CA GLU A 51 25.79 10.52 12.63
C GLU A 51 25.31 10.89 11.22
N ARG A 52 25.88 11.96 10.62
CA ARG A 52 25.57 12.31 9.23
C ARG A 52 25.98 11.23 8.22
N LYS A 53 27.06 10.49 8.50
CA LYS A 53 27.51 9.39 7.65
C LYS A 53 26.61 8.16 7.81
N LYS A 54 26.22 7.79 9.04
CA LYS A 54 25.26 6.71 9.32
C LYS A 54 23.86 6.98 8.75
N ASN A 55 23.35 8.21 8.88
CA ASN A 55 22.06 8.59 8.32
C ASN A 55 22.08 8.68 6.78
N ALA A 56 23.20 9.08 6.18
CA ALA A 56 23.39 9.08 4.73
C ALA A 56 23.53 7.66 4.17
N ASP A 57 24.17 6.75 4.90
CA ASP A 57 24.34 5.35 4.48
C ASP A 57 23.03 4.56 4.68
N ASN A 58 22.25 4.82 5.72
CA ASN A 58 20.88 4.29 5.88
C ASN A 58 19.90 4.85 4.83
N ALA A 59 19.98 6.14 4.51
CA ALA A 59 19.18 6.71 3.43
C ALA A 59 19.59 6.14 2.07
N LYS A 60 20.88 5.86 1.84
CA LYS A 60 21.38 5.22 0.62
C LYS A 60 21.00 3.74 0.53
N SER A 61 21.00 3.00 1.65
CA SER A 61 20.53 1.60 1.66
C SER A 61 19.02 1.49 1.45
N LYS A 62 18.23 2.40 2.06
CA LYS A 62 16.78 2.53 1.81
C LYS A 62 16.49 2.97 0.36
N ALA A 63 17.27 3.92 -0.18
CA ALA A 63 17.14 4.34 -1.57
C ALA A 63 17.59 3.24 -2.55
N LYS A 64 18.48 2.34 -2.15
CA LYS A 64 18.91 1.19 -2.95
C LYS A 64 17.88 0.08 -2.93
N SER A 65 17.30 -0.25 -1.78
CA SER A 65 16.17 -1.21 -1.70
C SER A 65 14.91 -0.65 -2.38
N PHE A 66 14.69 0.66 -2.35
CA PHE A 66 13.59 1.32 -3.06
C PHE A 66 13.84 1.35 -4.57
N LYS A 67 15.08 1.62 -5.03
CA LYS A 67 15.45 1.53 -6.46
C LYS A 67 15.45 0.10 -6.99
N GLU A 68 15.79 -0.88 -6.18
CA GLU A 68 15.66 -2.29 -6.54
C GLU A 68 14.18 -2.71 -6.62
N ALA A 69 13.31 -2.20 -5.74
CA ALA A 69 11.87 -2.32 -5.89
C ALA A 69 11.36 -1.53 -7.11
N GLU A 70 11.78 -0.29 -7.31
CA GLU A 70 11.42 0.54 -8.46
C GLU A 70 11.87 -0.10 -9.78
N GLY A 71 13.03 -0.73 -9.85
CA GLY A 71 13.50 -1.54 -10.99
C GLY A 71 12.69 -2.83 -11.20
N MET A 72 12.12 -3.42 -10.14
CA MET A 72 11.13 -4.49 -10.25
C MET A 72 9.80 -4.01 -10.83
N TYR A 73 9.44 -2.74 -10.64
CA TYR A 73 8.19 -2.14 -11.14
C TYR A 73 8.29 -1.57 -12.56
N GLU A 74 9.51 -1.46 -13.15
CA GLU A 74 9.70 -1.10 -14.54
C GLU A 74 9.57 -2.29 -15.52
N THR A 75 9.56 -3.51 -15.03
CA THR A 75 9.28 -4.69 -15.86
C THR A 75 7.80 -4.67 -16.23
N LYS A 76 7.55 -4.70 -17.55
CA LYS A 76 6.24 -4.89 -18.17
C LYS A 76 5.41 -5.86 -17.32
N PHE A 77 4.23 -5.42 -16.86
CA PHE A 77 3.30 -6.26 -16.12
C PHE A 77 3.20 -7.62 -16.81
N PRO A 78 3.42 -8.74 -16.11
CA PRO A 78 3.04 -10.01 -16.66
C PRO A 78 1.54 -9.93 -16.92
N VAL A 79 1.14 -10.10 -18.16
CA VAL A 79 -0.24 -10.46 -18.50
C VAL A 79 -0.59 -11.57 -17.52
N ILE A 80 -1.74 -11.42 -16.83
CA ILE A 80 -2.26 -12.45 -15.91
C ILE A 80 -2.40 -13.73 -16.73
N ASN A 81 -1.33 -14.47 -16.87
CA ASN A 81 -1.35 -15.82 -17.35
C ASN A 81 -1.79 -16.65 -16.15
N SER A 82 -3.01 -17.14 -16.19
CA SER A 82 -3.59 -18.08 -15.22
C SER A 82 -2.84 -19.44 -15.17
N GLN A 83 -1.67 -19.52 -15.76
CA GLN A 83 -0.73 -20.65 -15.74
C GLN A 83 0.62 -20.14 -15.22
N ILE A 84 0.65 -19.75 -13.96
CA ILE A 84 1.92 -19.66 -13.24
C ILE A 84 2.25 -21.10 -12.84
N GLU A 85 3.35 -21.63 -13.36
CA GLU A 85 3.91 -22.88 -12.89
C GLU A 85 4.36 -22.67 -11.44
N TYR A 86 3.52 -23.08 -10.49
CA TYR A 86 3.83 -23.11 -9.05
C TYR A 86 4.81 -24.23 -8.68
N SER A 87 5.51 -24.79 -9.68
CA SER A 87 6.35 -25.99 -9.55
C SER A 87 7.59 -25.81 -8.69
N ASP A 88 7.96 -24.60 -8.30
CA ASP A 88 9.22 -24.35 -7.61
C ASP A 88 9.14 -24.33 -6.08
N MET A 89 7.94 -24.52 -5.47
CA MET A 89 7.77 -24.54 -4.02
C MET A 89 7.76 -25.95 -3.38
N ASN A 90 8.21 -26.98 -4.07
CA ASN A 90 8.35 -28.32 -3.50
C ASN A 90 9.62 -28.39 -2.62
N GLY A 91 9.59 -27.74 -1.45
CA GLY A 91 10.75 -27.74 -0.56
C GLY A 91 10.56 -26.92 0.71
N GLU A 92 11.65 -26.71 1.43
CA GLU A 92 11.71 -25.86 2.61
C GLU A 92 11.42 -24.39 2.23
N VAL A 93 10.38 -23.79 2.80
CA VAL A 93 9.94 -22.42 2.54
C VAL A 93 10.23 -21.53 3.74
N THR A 94 10.87 -20.39 3.49
CA THR A 94 11.12 -19.38 4.52
C THR A 94 10.06 -18.27 4.48
N LEU A 95 9.92 -17.53 5.59
CA LEU A 95 9.08 -16.33 5.64
C LEU A 95 9.44 -15.31 4.54
N VAL A 96 10.75 -15.17 4.27
CA VAL A 96 11.23 -14.23 3.25
C VAL A 96 10.77 -14.63 1.85
N ASP A 97 10.73 -15.93 1.55
CA ASP A 97 10.28 -16.44 0.26
C ASP A 97 8.77 -16.22 0.07
N CYS A 98 7.97 -16.45 1.14
CA CYS A 98 6.54 -16.12 1.14
C CYS A 98 6.29 -14.63 0.88
N ILE A 99 7.05 -13.74 1.52
CA ILE A 99 6.94 -12.28 1.32
C ILE A 99 7.32 -11.90 -0.12
N LYS A 100 8.43 -12.44 -0.68
CA LYS A 100 8.82 -12.15 -2.07
C LYS A 100 7.73 -12.59 -3.05
N LEU A 101 7.18 -13.78 -2.85
CA LEU A 101 6.12 -14.30 -3.70
C LEU A 101 4.86 -13.42 -3.61
N ALA A 102 4.46 -13.02 -2.41
CA ALA A 102 3.32 -12.13 -2.22
C ALA A 102 3.52 -10.76 -2.90
N ILE A 103 4.71 -10.16 -2.79
CA ILE A 103 5.02 -8.88 -3.46
C ILE A 103 4.89 -9.00 -4.98
N THR A 104 5.24 -10.15 -5.57
CA THR A 104 5.21 -10.34 -7.02
C THR A 104 3.85 -10.76 -7.56
N HIS A 105 3.03 -11.47 -6.78
CA HIS A 105 1.82 -12.14 -7.31
C HIS A 105 0.52 -11.73 -6.61
N HIS A 106 0.57 -11.09 -5.42
CA HIS A 106 -0.64 -10.81 -4.67
C HIS A 106 -1.56 -9.81 -5.39
N PRO A 107 -2.85 -10.15 -5.66
CA PRO A 107 -3.75 -9.31 -6.45
C PRO A 107 -3.99 -7.91 -5.84
N ALA A 108 -3.99 -7.78 -4.51
CA ALA A 108 -4.18 -6.48 -3.86
C ALA A 108 -3.00 -5.52 -4.14
N ILE A 109 -1.77 -6.03 -4.21
CA ILE A 109 -0.58 -5.23 -4.57
C ILE A 109 -0.68 -4.79 -6.03
N MET A 110 -1.03 -5.71 -6.94
CA MET A 110 -1.22 -5.38 -8.36
C MET A 110 -2.32 -4.32 -8.54
N SER A 111 -3.43 -4.44 -7.82
CA SER A 111 -4.51 -3.44 -7.81
C SER A 111 -4.03 -2.07 -7.32
N ALA A 112 -3.26 -2.02 -6.23
CA ALA A 112 -2.73 -0.79 -5.66
C ALA A 112 -1.73 -0.10 -6.61
N ILE A 113 -0.85 -0.86 -7.26
CA ILE A 113 0.08 -0.36 -8.27
C ILE A 113 -0.69 0.18 -9.47
N SER A 114 -1.66 -0.58 -10.00
CA SER A 114 -2.49 -0.15 -11.14
C SER A 114 -3.26 1.12 -10.82
N ASN A 115 -3.76 1.27 -9.58
CA ASN A 115 -4.38 2.52 -9.14
C ASN A 115 -3.39 3.71 -9.19
N SER A 116 -2.14 3.50 -8.75
CA SER A 116 -1.10 4.53 -8.87
C SER A 116 -0.82 4.90 -10.34
N GLU A 117 -0.83 3.93 -11.28
CA GLU A 117 -0.69 4.18 -12.71
C GLU A 117 -1.87 4.96 -13.31
N ILE A 118 -3.09 4.76 -12.80
CA ILE A 118 -4.24 5.58 -13.17
C ILE A 118 -3.96 7.06 -12.81
N TYR A 119 -3.44 7.33 -11.61
CA TYR A 119 -3.06 8.69 -11.23
C TYR A 119 -1.89 9.24 -12.04
N LYS A 120 -0.90 8.43 -12.40
CA LYS A 120 0.18 8.80 -13.34
C LYS A 120 -0.38 9.21 -14.69
N SER A 121 -1.35 8.45 -15.22
CA SER A 121 -2.02 8.76 -16.48
C SER A 121 -2.82 10.07 -16.39
N ARG A 122 -3.45 10.36 -15.25
CA ARG A 122 -4.12 11.66 -15.00
C ARG A 122 -3.15 12.84 -15.02
N VAL A 123 -1.90 12.66 -14.58
CA VAL A 123 -0.84 13.69 -14.74
C VAL A 123 -0.57 13.93 -16.21
N GLY A 124 -0.46 12.89 -17.05
CA GLY A 124 -0.35 13.02 -18.50
C GLY A 124 -1.53 13.75 -19.13
N GLN A 125 -2.76 13.42 -18.69
CA GLN A 125 -3.98 14.13 -19.12
C GLN A 125 -3.96 15.60 -18.72
N ALA A 126 -3.51 15.95 -17.52
CA ALA A 126 -3.39 17.35 -17.10
C ALA A 126 -2.33 18.10 -17.93
N TRP A 127 -1.24 17.45 -18.32
CA TRP A 127 -0.24 18.01 -19.22
C TRP A 127 -0.76 18.21 -20.64
N SER A 128 -1.71 17.39 -21.10
CA SER A 128 -2.28 17.53 -22.45
C SER A 128 -2.96 18.88 -22.67
N ASN A 129 -3.38 19.58 -21.62
CA ASN A 129 -3.93 20.92 -21.70
C ASN A 129 -2.96 21.98 -22.25
N TYR A 130 -1.66 21.70 -22.30
CA TYR A 130 -0.67 22.57 -22.94
C TYR A 130 -0.48 22.28 -24.43
N PHE A 131 -1.00 21.17 -24.93
CA PHE A 131 -0.86 20.78 -26.32
C PHE A 131 -2.08 21.20 -27.13
N PRO A 132 -1.94 21.43 -28.46
CA PRO A 132 -3.05 21.74 -29.30
C PRO A 132 -4.05 20.57 -29.36
N THR A 133 -5.34 20.91 -29.18
CA THR A 133 -6.43 19.98 -29.44
C THR A 133 -6.85 20.11 -30.89
N LEU A 134 -6.86 18.96 -31.61
CA LEU A 134 -7.33 18.87 -32.99
C LEU A 134 -8.71 18.22 -32.99
N SER A 135 -9.67 18.86 -33.63
CA SER A 135 -11.00 18.26 -33.83
C SER A 135 -11.39 18.32 -35.31
N ALA A 136 -11.95 17.20 -35.78
CA ALA A 136 -12.51 17.07 -37.10
C ALA A 136 -13.99 16.71 -36.97
N GLY A 137 -14.82 17.41 -37.72
CA GLY A 137 -16.26 17.21 -37.71
C GLY A 137 -16.85 17.36 -39.12
N VAL A 138 -18.01 16.77 -39.32
CA VAL A 138 -18.85 17.01 -40.51
C VAL A 138 -20.23 17.38 -40.00
N SER A 139 -20.73 18.54 -40.44
CA SER A 139 -22.06 19.00 -40.09
C SER A 139 -22.91 19.21 -41.33
N TYR A 140 -24.19 18.91 -41.19
CA TYR A 140 -25.21 19.25 -42.14
C TYR A 140 -26.19 20.22 -41.47
N SER A 141 -26.36 21.39 -42.06
CA SER A 141 -27.32 22.37 -41.53
C SER A 141 -28.09 23.02 -42.65
N ARG A 142 -29.35 23.31 -42.38
CA ARG A 142 -30.20 24.15 -43.24
C ARG A 142 -30.53 25.41 -42.42
N ASN A 143 -30.03 26.55 -42.90
CA ASN A 143 -30.24 27.82 -42.26
C ASN A 143 -31.07 28.71 -43.17
N ASP A 144 -32.24 29.17 -42.70
CA ASP A 144 -33.05 30.19 -43.31
C ASP A 144 -32.70 31.52 -42.61
N MET A 145 -31.93 32.42 -43.29
CA MET A 145 -31.48 33.67 -42.73
C MET A 145 -32.27 34.83 -43.38
N LEU A 146 -32.97 35.56 -42.53
CA LEU A 146 -33.58 36.83 -42.92
C LEU A 146 -32.51 37.95 -42.85
N MET A 147 -31.98 38.39 -44.00
CA MET A 147 -31.12 39.56 -44.05
C MET A 147 -32.00 40.81 -44.13
N THR A 148 -32.00 41.63 -43.08
CA THR A 148 -32.51 43.02 -43.10
C THR A 148 -31.34 43.95 -43.41
N MET A 149 -31.29 44.40 -44.64
CA MET A 149 -30.40 45.53 -45.01
C MET A 149 -31.09 46.82 -44.56
N GLY A 150 -30.49 47.56 -43.60
CA GLY A 150 -30.95 48.84 -43.14
C GLY A 150 -30.75 49.92 -44.24
N GLY A 151 -31.81 50.42 -44.82
CA GLY A 151 -31.85 51.49 -45.78
C GLY A 151 -33.27 51.72 -46.28
N VAL A 152 -33.57 52.92 -46.75
CA VAL A 152 -34.91 53.47 -47.10
C VAL A 152 -35.69 52.64 -48.15
N TYR A 153 -35.14 51.56 -48.68
CA TYR A 153 -35.79 50.51 -49.50
C TYR A 153 -35.36 49.13 -49.05
N SER A 154 -35.84 48.66 -47.91
CA SER A 154 -35.62 47.26 -47.50
C SER A 154 -36.55 46.31 -48.28
N ARG A 155 -36.06 45.78 -49.40
CA ARG A 155 -36.63 44.54 -49.95
C ARG A 155 -36.16 43.47 -49.04
N MET A 156 -37.06 42.84 -48.27
CA MET A 156 -36.78 41.64 -47.53
C MET A 156 -36.42 40.54 -48.53
N MET A 157 -35.13 40.28 -48.73
CA MET A 157 -34.63 39.10 -49.42
C MET A 157 -34.47 38.04 -48.35
N SER A 158 -35.38 37.11 -48.27
CA SER A 158 -35.20 35.85 -47.59
C SER A 158 -34.23 35.01 -48.43
N GLN A 159 -33.00 34.88 -47.98
CA GLN A 159 -32.05 34.01 -48.65
C GLN A 159 -31.94 32.72 -47.84
N THR A 160 -32.51 31.62 -48.34
CA THR A 160 -32.41 30.28 -47.76
C THR A 160 -31.09 29.71 -48.22
N TYR A 161 -30.16 29.54 -47.28
CA TYR A 161 -28.90 28.83 -47.53
C TYR A 161 -29.02 27.38 -47.06
N ASN A 162 -29.04 26.44 -47.99
CA ASN A 162 -28.85 25.04 -47.71
C ASN A 162 -27.34 24.74 -47.71
N MET A 163 -26.75 24.61 -46.55
CA MET A 163 -25.35 24.13 -46.44
C MET A 163 -25.34 22.64 -46.31
N TYR A 164 -24.81 21.97 -47.29
CA TYR A 164 -24.67 20.52 -47.29
C TYR A 164 -23.22 20.17 -46.96
N TYR A 165 -23.04 19.26 -45.95
CA TYR A 165 -21.77 18.66 -45.59
C TYR A 165 -20.61 19.66 -45.45
N VAL A 166 -20.49 20.22 -44.24
CA VAL A 166 -19.36 21.13 -43.92
C VAL A 166 -18.32 20.34 -43.12
N PRO A 167 -17.34 19.70 -43.78
CA PRO A 167 -16.19 19.14 -43.08
C PRO A 167 -15.39 20.29 -42.48
N THR A 168 -15.16 20.21 -41.18
CA THR A 168 -14.44 21.20 -40.40
C THR A 168 -13.25 20.54 -39.70
N LEU A 169 -12.08 21.11 -39.85
CA LEU A 169 -10.90 20.78 -39.06
C LEU A 169 -10.57 22.01 -38.21
N SER A 170 -10.51 21.81 -36.89
CA SER A 170 -10.14 22.89 -36.00
C SER A 170 -9.01 22.49 -35.06
N ALA A 171 -8.17 23.46 -34.74
CA ALA A 171 -7.08 23.36 -33.78
C ALA A 171 -7.23 24.45 -32.73
N ASN A 172 -7.08 24.10 -31.47
CA ASN A 172 -7.08 25.09 -30.38
C ASN A 172 -5.91 24.80 -29.45
N MET A 173 -5.17 25.81 -29.01
CA MET A 173 -4.01 25.67 -28.13
C MET A 173 -4.00 26.77 -27.08
N LEU A 174 -3.87 26.39 -25.82
CA LEU A 174 -3.63 27.32 -24.73
C LEU A 174 -2.20 27.88 -24.86
N LEU A 175 -2.05 29.20 -24.98
CA LEU A 175 -0.76 29.88 -25.01
C LEU A 175 -0.32 30.32 -23.60
N PHE A 176 -1.25 30.90 -22.84
CA PHE A 176 -0.94 31.44 -21.53
C PHE A 176 -2.21 31.60 -20.66
N ASP A 177 -2.15 31.16 -19.38
CA ASP A 177 -3.28 31.22 -18.43
C ASP A 177 -2.88 31.67 -17.04
N PHE A 178 -1.79 32.42 -16.90
CA PHE A 178 -1.23 32.88 -15.64
C PHE A 178 -0.93 31.75 -14.64
N GLY A 179 -0.76 30.50 -15.17
CA GLY A 179 -0.38 29.32 -14.43
C GLY A 179 -1.54 28.58 -13.77
N LYS A 180 -2.78 28.77 -14.20
CA LYS A 180 -3.94 27.98 -13.80
C LYS A 180 -3.74 26.51 -14.15
N THR A 181 -3.40 26.22 -15.42
CA THR A 181 -3.08 24.86 -15.89
C THR A 181 -1.88 24.29 -15.12
N LYS A 182 -0.84 25.10 -14.84
CA LYS A 182 0.28 24.65 -14.02
C LYS A 182 -0.17 24.19 -12.63
N ALA A 183 -1.01 24.96 -11.94
CA ALA A 183 -1.54 24.60 -10.63
C ALA A 183 -2.38 23.31 -10.69
N GLY A 184 -3.16 23.10 -11.76
CA GLY A 184 -3.88 21.86 -12.03
C GLY A 184 -2.95 20.64 -12.23
N VAL A 185 -1.88 20.82 -12.99
CA VAL A 185 -0.85 19.79 -13.17
C VAL A 185 -0.14 19.48 -11.84
N ASP A 186 0.22 20.51 -11.07
CA ASP A 186 0.87 20.31 -9.77
C ASP A 186 -0.06 19.59 -8.78
N MET A 187 -1.37 19.91 -8.79
CA MET A 187 -2.38 19.18 -8.02
C MET A 187 -2.42 17.68 -8.40
N THR A 188 -2.47 17.38 -9.71
CA THR A 188 -2.52 15.97 -10.15
C THR A 188 -1.21 15.22 -9.85
N LYS A 189 -0.06 15.89 -9.88
CA LYS A 189 1.23 15.31 -9.44
C LYS A 189 1.22 14.97 -7.96
N ARG A 190 0.69 15.86 -7.09
CA ARG A 190 0.58 15.57 -5.65
C ARG A 190 -0.37 14.42 -5.38
N ASN A 191 -1.48 14.32 -6.11
CA ASN A 191 -2.39 13.17 -6.03
C ASN A 191 -1.72 11.86 -6.51
N PHE A 192 -0.85 11.92 -7.51
CA PHE A 192 -0.05 10.78 -7.93
C PHE A 192 0.97 10.38 -6.85
N GLU A 193 1.68 11.34 -6.24
CA GLU A 193 2.57 11.06 -5.11
C GLU A 193 1.80 10.43 -3.94
N ALA A 194 0.60 10.92 -3.63
CA ALA A 194 -0.27 10.35 -2.61
C ALA A 194 -0.66 8.89 -2.93
N SER A 195 -1.05 8.61 -4.18
CA SER A 195 -1.42 7.25 -4.59
C SER A 195 -0.25 6.26 -4.56
N ARG A 196 0.99 6.73 -4.73
CA ARG A 196 2.18 5.89 -4.51
C ARG A 196 2.33 5.49 -3.05
N TYR A 197 2.16 6.44 -2.12
CA TYR A 197 2.18 6.11 -0.69
C TYR A 197 1.00 5.23 -0.28
N ASP A 198 -0.19 5.41 -0.88
CA ASP A 198 -1.32 4.50 -0.67
C ASP A 198 -0.99 3.06 -1.15
N ALA A 199 -0.24 2.92 -2.25
CA ALA A 199 0.24 1.61 -2.72
C ALA A 199 1.30 1.01 -1.78
N GLU A 200 2.22 1.80 -1.27
CA GLU A 200 3.21 1.37 -0.27
C GLU A 200 2.52 0.87 1.02
N ALA A 201 1.50 1.58 1.51
CA ALA A 201 0.70 1.14 2.66
C ALA A 201 -0.03 -0.20 2.41
N SER A 202 -0.49 -0.42 1.17
CA SER A 202 -1.11 -1.69 0.78
C SER A 202 -0.10 -2.83 0.77
N ILE A 203 1.12 -2.59 0.29
CA ILE A 203 2.22 -3.56 0.31
C ILE A 203 2.59 -3.93 1.75
N GLU A 204 2.76 -2.95 2.64
CA GLU A 204 3.04 -3.19 4.05
C GLU A 204 1.94 -4.03 4.73
N THR A 205 0.68 -3.75 4.39
CA THR A 205 -0.46 -4.52 4.91
C THR A 205 -0.42 -5.98 4.44
N VAL A 206 -0.10 -6.23 3.16
CA VAL A 206 0.04 -7.60 2.64
C VAL A 206 1.21 -8.30 3.30
N ILE A 207 2.37 -7.65 3.44
CA ILE A 207 3.55 -8.22 4.14
C ILE A 207 3.19 -8.61 5.58
N TYR A 208 2.48 -7.74 6.29
CA TYR A 208 2.00 -8.05 7.64
C TYR A 208 1.08 -9.27 7.66
N ASN A 209 0.10 -9.33 6.76
CA ASN A 209 -0.83 -10.47 6.68
C ASN A 209 -0.10 -11.78 6.38
N VAL A 210 0.91 -11.76 5.51
CA VAL A 210 1.77 -12.92 5.23
C VAL A 210 2.54 -13.34 6.48
N LYS A 211 3.14 -12.40 7.23
CA LYS A 211 3.82 -12.69 8.49
C LYS A 211 2.89 -13.36 9.50
N VAL A 212 1.70 -12.78 9.69
CA VAL A 212 0.68 -13.33 10.61
C VAL A 212 0.26 -14.74 10.18
N ALA A 213 -0.04 -14.96 8.91
CA ALA A 213 -0.44 -16.27 8.40
C ALA A 213 0.69 -17.31 8.54
N TYR A 214 1.93 -16.90 8.24
CA TYR A 214 3.12 -17.76 8.41
C TYR A 214 3.34 -18.18 9.87
N TYR A 215 3.32 -17.24 10.80
CA TYR A 215 3.48 -17.53 12.22
C TYR A 215 2.35 -18.41 12.78
N ASN A 216 1.12 -18.19 12.31
CA ASN A 216 -0.01 -19.07 12.66
C ASN A 216 0.19 -20.50 12.12
N LEU A 217 0.75 -20.67 10.93
CA LEU A 217 1.06 -22.00 10.38
C LEU A 217 2.16 -22.70 11.19
N VAL A 218 3.23 -21.98 11.55
CA VAL A 218 4.29 -22.50 12.45
C VAL A 218 3.70 -22.93 13.78
N PHE A 219 2.81 -22.13 14.36
CA PHE A 219 2.16 -22.47 15.61
C PHE A 219 1.24 -23.70 15.49
N ALA A 220 0.48 -23.81 14.39
CA ALA A 220 -0.36 -24.99 14.14
C ALA A 220 0.46 -26.29 13.98
N GLU A 221 1.65 -26.20 13.38
CA GLU A 221 2.59 -27.34 13.31
C GLU A 221 3.11 -27.73 14.70
N ILE A 222 3.45 -26.75 15.53
CA ILE A 222 3.84 -26.97 16.93
C ILE A 222 2.68 -27.62 17.70
N GLN A 223 1.45 -27.11 17.56
CA GLN A 223 0.26 -27.69 18.20
C GLN A 223 0.07 -29.16 17.83
N LYS A 224 0.16 -29.49 16.52
CA LYS A 224 0.06 -30.86 16.04
C LYS A 224 1.10 -31.75 16.74
N THR A 225 2.36 -31.30 16.80
CA THR A 225 3.46 -32.05 17.46
C THR A 225 3.19 -32.25 18.93
N VAL A 226 2.73 -31.22 19.65
CA VAL A 226 2.37 -31.32 21.09
C VAL A 226 1.25 -32.33 21.31
N TYR A 227 0.21 -32.33 20.47
CA TYR A 227 -0.87 -33.34 20.59
C TYR A 227 -0.45 -34.74 20.16
N GLU A 228 0.49 -34.88 19.21
CA GLU A 228 1.08 -36.18 18.87
C GLU A 228 1.85 -36.80 20.06
N ASP A 229 2.61 -35.97 20.77
CA ASP A 229 3.32 -36.41 21.97
C ASP A 229 2.35 -36.76 23.11
N THR A 230 1.31 -35.94 23.32
CA THR A 230 0.24 -36.22 24.29
C THR A 230 -0.47 -37.56 24.00
N VAL A 231 -0.72 -37.88 22.72
CA VAL A 231 -1.30 -39.20 22.35
C VAL A 231 -0.35 -40.33 22.72
N LYS A 232 0.97 -40.21 22.48
CA LYS A 232 1.97 -41.21 22.85
C LYS A 232 2.01 -41.45 24.36
N ASP A 233 1.91 -40.36 25.15
CA ASP A 233 1.92 -40.45 26.62
C ASP A 233 0.66 -41.19 27.16
N PHE A 234 -0.53 -40.89 26.61
CA PHE A 234 -1.73 -41.64 26.96
C PHE A 234 -1.77 -43.07 26.41
N GLU A 235 -1.12 -43.37 25.29
CA GLU A 235 -0.92 -44.76 24.83
C GLU A 235 -0.02 -45.54 25.79
N LEU A 236 1.04 -44.92 26.30
CA LEU A 236 1.89 -45.53 27.33
C LEU A 236 1.12 -45.77 28.65
N GLN A 237 0.31 -44.78 29.06
CA GLN A 237 -0.58 -44.89 30.24
C GLN A 237 -1.54 -46.09 30.11
N LEU A 238 -2.22 -46.23 28.96
CA LEU A 238 -3.14 -47.33 28.70
C LEU A 238 -2.43 -48.68 28.73
N LYS A 239 -1.23 -48.77 28.13
CA LYS A 239 -0.40 -49.97 28.18
C LYS A 239 -0.05 -50.36 29.61
N GLN A 240 0.33 -49.41 30.46
CA GLN A 240 0.65 -49.63 31.86
C GLN A 240 -0.58 -50.04 32.67
N ALA A 241 -1.71 -49.32 32.53
CA ALA A 241 -2.95 -49.65 33.21
C ALA A 241 -3.44 -51.05 32.85
N SER A 242 -3.39 -51.42 31.58
CA SER A 242 -3.75 -52.76 31.10
C SER A 242 -2.84 -53.86 31.64
N ALA A 243 -1.52 -53.63 31.71
CA ALA A 243 -0.57 -54.56 32.28
C ALA A 243 -0.80 -54.76 33.79
N GLN A 244 -1.04 -53.71 34.54
CA GLN A 244 -1.32 -53.77 35.99
C GLN A 244 -2.67 -54.43 36.31
N TYR A 245 -3.69 -54.24 35.48
CA TYR A 245 -4.97 -54.92 35.57
C TYR A 245 -4.81 -56.44 35.37
N LYS A 246 -4.05 -56.88 34.37
CA LYS A 246 -3.79 -58.33 34.10
C LYS A 246 -3.15 -59.01 35.24
N ILE A 247 -2.33 -58.36 36.04
CA ILE A 247 -1.68 -58.94 37.25
C ILE A 247 -2.46 -58.68 38.54
N GLY A 248 -3.70 -58.13 38.42
CA GLY A 248 -4.60 -57.90 39.57
C GLY A 248 -4.24 -56.73 40.49
N ARG A 249 -3.32 -55.84 40.07
CA ARG A 249 -2.91 -54.66 40.86
C ARG A 249 -3.79 -53.42 40.69
N LYS A 250 -4.57 -53.36 39.61
CA LYS A 250 -5.51 -52.23 39.33
C LYS A 250 -6.89 -52.77 38.93
N ALA A 251 -7.92 -51.95 39.09
CA ALA A 251 -9.29 -52.27 38.75
C ALA A 251 -9.56 -52.02 37.24
N LYS A 252 -10.60 -52.61 36.70
CA LYS A 252 -11.03 -52.38 35.28
C LYS A 252 -11.33 -50.92 34.99
N ILE A 253 -11.80 -50.18 35.99
CA ILE A 253 -12.10 -48.73 35.87
C ILE A 253 -10.86 -47.92 35.47
N ASP A 254 -9.65 -48.31 35.93
CA ASP A 254 -8.40 -47.62 35.58
C ASP A 254 -8.10 -47.78 34.09
N VAL A 255 -8.34 -48.98 33.52
CA VAL A 255 -8.17 -49.22 32.08
C VAL A 255 -9.18 -48.44 31.26
N THR A 256 -10.46 -48.47 31.64
CA THR A 256 -11.51 -47.71 30.92
C THR A 256 -11.26 -46.19 30.98
N THR A 257 -10.73 -45.69 32.09
CA THR A 257 -10.34 -44.27 32.22
C THR A 257 -9.16 -43.94 31.31
N ALA A 258 -8.17 -44.82 31.19
CA ALA A 258 -7.04 -44.62 30.28
C ALA A 258 -7.47 -44.68 28.80
N GLU A 259 -8.41 -45.59 28.45
CA GLU A 259 -9.01 -45.66 27.11
C GLU A 259 -9.76 -44.36 26.76
N TYR A 260 -10.55 -43.82 27.70
CA TYR A 260 -11.26 -42.57 27.53
C TYR A 260 -10.30 -41.38 27.34
N ASN A 261 -9.23 -41.28 28.14
CA ASN A 261 -8.22 -40.24 28.02
C ASN A 261 -7.52 -40.27 26.66
N LEU A 262 -7.12 -41.49 26.22
CA LEU A 262 -6.53 -41.68 24.88
C LEU A 262 -7.49 -41.29 23.76
N GLY A 263 -8.77 -41.67 23.90
CA GLY A 263 -9.79 -41.27 22.96
C GLY A 263 -9.90 -39.72 22.78
N ASN A 264 -9.93 -39.00 23.90
CA ASN A 264 -9.94 -37.53 23.91
C ASN A 264 -8.66 -36.94 23.30
N ALA A 265 -7.48 -37.48 23.61
CA ALA A 265 -6.23 -37.03 23.02
C ALA A 265 -6.21 -37.21 21.49
N LYS A 266 -6.73 -38.35 20.99
CA LYS A 266 -6.85 -38.60 19.55
C LYS A 266 -7.83 -37.62 18.88
N VAL A 267 -8.95 -37.24 19.51
CA VAL A 267 -9.86 -36.23 19.01
C VAL A 267 -9.16 -34.86 18.92
N ASN A 268 -8.39 -34.48 19.93
CA ASN A 268 -7.64 -33.23 19.92
C ASN A 268 -6.56 -33.20 18.82
N LEU A 269 -5.87 -34.35 18.60
CA LEU A 269 -4.92 -34.46 17.49
C LEU A 269 -5.60 -34.32 16.11
N ILE A 270 -6.79 -34.88 15.92
CA ILE A 270 -7.57 -34.69 14.67
C ILE A 270 -7.90 -33.21 14.47
N LYS A 271 -8.34 -32.52 15.52
CA LYS A 271 -8.61 -31.08 15.47
C LYS A 271 -7.35 -30.29 15.12
N ALA A 272 -6.20 -30.63 15.73
CA ALA A 272 -4.92 -29.96 15.45
C ALA A 272 -4.47 -30.15 13.98
N LYS A 273 -4.66 -31.37 13.42
CA LYS A 273 -4.39 -31.62 11.99
C LYS A 273 -5.25 -30.78 11.08
N ASN A 274 -6.55 -30.69 11.37
CA ASN A 274 -7.46 -29.83 10.60
C ASN A 274 -7.08 -28.33 10.73
N THR A 275 -6.65 -27.88 11.91
CA THR A 275 -6.17 -26.51 12.13
C THR A 275 -4.92 -26.22 11.30
N LEU A 276 -4.00 -27.19 11.19
CA LEU A 276 -2.81 -27.07 10.36
C LEU A 276 -3.16 -26.92 8.87
N GLU A 277 -4.08 -27.75 8.37
CA GLU A 277 -4.57 -27.65 6.98
C GLU A 277 -5.21 -26.29 6.70
N LEU A 278 -6.06 -25.81 7.61
CA LEU A 278 -6.68 -24.49 7.48
C LEU A 278 -5.65 -23.35 7.51
N ALA A 279 -4.63 -23.44 8.36
CA ALA A 279 -3.56 -22.47 8.44
C ALA A 279 -2.73 -22.44 7.14
N ALA A 280 -2.50 -23.60 6.51
CA ALA A 280 -1.83 -23.67 5.21
C ALA A 280 -2.66 -22.95 4.09
N VAL A 281 -3.97 -23.17 4.06
CA VAL A 281 -4.87 -22.46 3.14
C VAL A 281 -4.89 -20.97 3.41
N GLN A 282 -4.85 -20.55 4.69
CA GLN A 282 -4.78 -19.12 5.04
C GLN A 282 -3.47 -18.48 4.60
N LEU A 283 -2.34 -19.20 4.71
CA LEU A 283 -1.05 -18.71 4.19
C LEU A 283 -1.07 -18.62 2.67
N ALA A 284 -1.60 -19.62 1.97
CA ALA A 284 -1.75 -19.58 0.52
C ALA A 284 -2.54 -18.34 0.07
N ASN A 285 -3.67 -18.07 0.74
CA ASN A 285 -4.49 -16.90 0.47
C ASN A 285 -3.75 -15.59 0.78
N ALA A 286 -3.00 -15.51 1.89
CA ALA A 286 -2.23 -14.32 2.26
C ALA A 286 -1.07 -14.04 1.28
N VAL A 287 -0.50 -15.08 0.69
CA VAL A 287 0.52 -14.98 -0.36
C VAL A 287 -0.10 -14.66 -1.73
N GLY A 288 -1.37 -14.97 -1.92
CA GLY A 288 -2.09 -14.76 -3.19
C GLY A 288 -1.95 -15.91 -4.17
N ILE A 289 -1.75 -17.14 -3.70
CA ILE A 289 -1.67 -18.37 -4.49
C ILE A 289 -2.84 -19.29 -4.15
N PRO A 290 -3.29 -20.17 -5.09
CA PRO A 290 -4.45 -21.01 -4.87
C PRO A 290 -4.25 -22.04 -3.76
N GLU A 291 -3.08 -22.67 -3.68
CA GLU A 291 -2.80 -23.77 -2.76
C GLU A 291 -1.30 -23.88 -2.44
N LEU A 292 -0.99 -24.32 -1.24
CA LEU A 292 0.36 -24.64 -0.76
C LEU A 292 0.38 -26.12 -0.39
N GLU A 293 0.80 -26.99 -1.31
CA GLU A 293 0.93 -28.43 -1.03
C GLU A 293 2.36 -28.79 -0.61
N GLY A 294 2.49 -29.60 0.45
CA GLY A 294 3.76 -30.24 0.82
C GLY A 294 4.86 -29.32 1.33
N VAL A 295 4.51 -28.11 1.78
CA VAL A 295 5.48 -27.12 2.26
C VAL A 295 6.00 -27.50 3.65
N ILE A 296 7.33 -27.55 3.79
CA ILE A 296 8.04 -27.70 5.06
C ILE A 296 8.53 -26.33 5.49
N LEU A 297 8.08 -25.87 6.67
CA LEU A 297 8.50 -24.59 7.23
C LEU A 297 9.93 -24.71 7.80
N LYS A 298 10.81 -23.80 7.37
CA LYS A 298 12.20 -23.76 7.85
C LYS A 298 12.37 -22.88 9.07
N ASP A 299 11.67 -21.75 9.10
CA ASP A 299 11.83 -20.78 10.17
C ASP A 299 10.96 -21.15 11.38
N LYS A 300 11.51 -20.95 12.57
CA LYS A 300 10.81 -21.06 13.84
C LYS A 300 10.35 -19.68 14.30
N LEU A 301 9.44 -19.65 15.28
CA LEU A 301 9.08 -18.41 15.97
C LEU A 301 10.31 -17.79 16.62
N ASN A 302 10.48 -16.47 16.46
CA ASN A 302 11.63 -15.74 17.00
C ASN A 302 11.54 -15.66 18.54
N THR A 303 12.64 -15.98 19.20
CA THR A 303 12.80 -15.93 20.67
C THR A 303 13.67 -14.77 21.12
N LYS A 304 14.17 -13.93 20.20
CA LYS A 304 15.04 -12.80 20.53
C LYS A 304 14.24 -11.60 21.00
N GLN A 305 14.81 -10.86 21.92
CA GLN A 305 14.25 -9.59 22.39
C GLN A 305 14.42 -8.48 21.33
N TYR A 306 13.42 -7.60 21.21
CA TYR A 306 13.53 -6.39 20.38
C TYR A 306 13.97 -5.21 21.24
N ASP A 307 14.93 -4.43 20.73
CA ASP A 307 15.36 -3.16 21.35
C ASP A 307 14.44 -2.03 20.85
N VAL A 308 13.51 -1.61 21.68
CA VAL A 308 12.47 -0.65 21.32
C VAL A 308 12.46 0.56 22.27
N ASN A 309 12.60 1.76 21.68
CA ASN A 309 12.51 3.04 22.39
C ASN A 309 11.33 3.84 21.84
N PHE A 310 10.30 4.03 22.63
CA PHE A 310 9.05 4.68 22.19
C PHE A 310 9.23 6.05 21.51
N PRO A 311 10.02 7.01 22.05
CA PRO A 311 10.29 8.30 21.39
C PRO A 311 10.91 8.17 19.99
N GLU A 312 11.79 7.18 19.78
CA GLU A 312 12.40 6.91 18.49
C GLU A 312 11.40 6.28 17.51
N LEU A 313 10.54 5.38 17.99
CA LEU A 313 9.49 4.75 17.19
C LEU A 313 8.51 5.79 16.64
N ILE A 314 8.04 6.73 17.46
CA ILE A 314 7.13 7.80 17.01
C ILE A 314 7.79 8.66 15.95
N LYS A 315 9.03 9.07 16.16
CA LYS A 315 9.76 9.86 15.18
C LYS A 315 9.94 9.11 13.85
N THR A 316 10.27 7.82 13.92
CA THR A 316 10.40 6.97 12.72
C THR A 316 9.07 6.86 12.00
N ALA A 317 7.95 6.66 12.73
CA ALA A 317 6.62 6.58 12.15
C ALA A 317 6.19 7.90 11.48
N GLU A 318 6.46 9.06 12.09
CA GLU A 318 6.17 10.37 11.48
C GLU A 318 6.95 10.61 10.16
N GLU A 319 8.16 10.06 10.05
CA GLU A 319 9.01 10.22 8.86
C GLU A 319 8.80 9.15 7.78
N ALA A 320 8.42 7.93 8.16
CA ALA A 320 8.44 6.76 7.27
C ALA A 320 7.05 6.22 6.92
N ARG A 321 6.02 6.45 7.75
CA ARG A 321 4.72 5.82 7.56
C ARG A 321 4.00 6.28 6.29
N PRO A 322 3.70 5.36 5.35
CA PRO A 322 3.13 5.74 4.04
C PRO A 322 1.75 6.40 4.16
N ALA A 323 0.90 5.95 5.07
CA ALA A 323 -0.44 6.53 5.26
C ALA A 323 -0.38 8.02 5.63
N LEU A 324 0.53 8.41 6.53
CA LEU A 324 0.73 9.80 6.93
C LEU A 324 1.31 10.64 5.79
N LEU A 325 2.26 10.07 5.03
CA LEU A 325 2.85 10.73 3.87
C LEU A 325 1.82 10.92 2.75
N SER A 326 0.93 9.96 2.53
CA SER A 326 -0.20 10.08 1.62
C SER A 326 -1.15 11.20 2.02
N ALA A 327 -1.58 11.24 3.29
CA ALA A 327 -2.45 12.31 3.82
C ALA A 327 -1.83 13.70 3.62
N LYS A 328 -0.52 13.84 3.86
CA LYS A 328 0.23 15.09 3.60
C LYS A 328 0.20 15.47 2.12
N LYS A 329 0.38 14.52 1.20
CA LYS A 329 0.34 14.80 -0.24
C LYS A 329 -1.05 15.15 -0.74
N LYS A 330 -2.12 14.56 -0.15
CA LYS A 330 -3.50 14.95 -0.41
C LYS A 330 -3.79 16.38 0.06
N MET A 331 -3.25 16.78 1.21
CA MET A 331 -3.31 18.15 1.70
C MET A 331 -2.58 19.12 0.75
N ASP A 332 -1.34 18.78 0.33
CA ASP A 332 -0.58 19.57 -0.65
C ASP A 332 -1.35 19.72 -1.98
N ALA A 333 -2.01 18.65 -2.44
CA ALA A 333 -2.82 18.67 -3.66
C ALA A 333 -4.01 19.66 -3.51
N ALA A 334 -4.68 19.65 -2.38
CA ALA A 334 -5.77 20.58 -2.10
C ALA A 334 -5.29 22.04 -2.05
N GLU A 335 -4.08 22.32 -1.55
CA GLU A 335 -3.48 23.64 -1.61
C GLU A 335 -3.26 24.10 -3.06
N MET A 336 -2.77 23.19 -3.94
CA MET A 336 -2.63 23.52 -5.37
C MET A 336 -3.99 23.78 -6.02
N ASN A 337 -5.05 23.08 -5.61
CA ASN A 337 -6.42 23.35 -6.06
C ASN A 337 -6.89 24.76 -5.67
N VAL A 338 -6.61 25.22 -4.45
CA VAL A 338 -6.87 26.61 -4.04
C VAL A 338 -6.15 27.59 -4.95
N ARG A 339 -4.88 27.33 -5.30
CA ARG A 339 -4.11 28.17 -6.22
C ARG A 339 -4.72 28.19 -7.61
N ALA A 340 -5.18 27.04 -8.12
CA ALA A 340 -5.86 26.95 -9.42
C ALA A 340 -7.18 27.74 -9.42
N ALA A 341 -8.00 27.60 -8.36
CA ALA A 341 -9.25 28.33 -8.22
C ALA A 341 -9.05 29.85 -8.15
N LYS A 342 -8.03 30.32 -7.43
CA LYS A 342 -7.67 31.75 -7.38
C LYS A 342 -7.23 32.29 -8.76
N ARG A 343 -6.53 31.48 -9.55
CA ARG A 343 -6.09 31.85 -10.91
C ARG A 343 -7.21 31.77 -11.95
N ALA A 344 -8.38 31.24 -11.63
CA ALA A 344 -9.55 31.30 -12.49
C ALA A 344 -10.07 32.73 -12.68
N PHE A 345 -9.63 33.72 -11.87
CA PHE A 345 -9.88 35.11 -12.05
C PHE A 345 -8.98 35.77 -13.10
N THR A 346 -8.01 35.12 -13.66
CA THR A 346 -7.12 35.64 -14.70
C THR A 346 -7.66 35.30 -16.09
N PRO A 347 -7.36 36.11 -17.12
CA PRO A 347 -7.74 35.79 -18.49
C PRO A 347 -6.90 34.63 -19.04
N ASP A 348 -7.46 33.90 -20.00
CA ASP A 348 -6.78 32.84 -20.75
C ASP A 348 -6.45 33.34 -22.17
N LEU A 349 -5.23 33.18 -22.62
CA LEU A 349 -4.78 33.48 -23.98
C LEU A 349 -4.65 32.15 -24.76
N SER A 350 -5.38 32.04 -25.86
CA SER A 350 -5.37 30.83 -26.70
C SER A 350 -5.14 31.19 -28.18
N ALA A 351 -4.50 30.27 -28.92
CA ALA A 351 -4.46 30.32 -30.37
C ALA A 351 -5.49 29.36 -30.92
N PHE A 352 -6.15 29.75 -31.98
CA PHE A 352 -7.08 28.91 -32.69
C PHE A 352 -6.84 28.90 -34.18
N GLY A 353 -7.19 27.81 -34.84
CA GLY A 353 -7.20 27.70 -36.28
C GLY A 353 -8.34 26.80 -36.72
N SER A 354 -9.03 27.14 -37.78
CA SER A 354 -10.05 26.28 -38.36
C SER A 354 -9.97 26.32 -39.91
N TYR A 355 -10.26 25.17 -40.49
CA TYR A 355 -10.49 25.00 -41.92
C TYR A 355 -11.85 24.35 -42.07
N SER A 356 -12.66 24.92 -42.98
CA SER A 356 -13.95 24.35 -43.34
C SER A 356 -14.12 24.35 -44.85
N ASN A 357 -14.76 23.32 -45.36
CA ASN A 357 -15.09 23.21 -46.77
C ASN A 357 -16.59 22.86 -46.90
N GLY A 358 -17.38 23.73 -47.46
CA GLY A 358 -18.80 23.45 -47.62
C GLY A 358 -19.56 24.64 -48.23
N GLY A 359 -20.62 24.32 -48.92
CA GLY A 359 -21.52 25.23 -49.55
C GLY A 359 -22.79 24.53 -50.04
N ARG A 360 -23.43 25.06 -51.05
CA ARG A 360 -24.62 24.42 -51.66
C ARG A 360 -24.31 23.06 -52.32
N GLN A 361 -23.05 22.84 -52.69
CA GLN A 361 -22.53 21.58 -53.20
C GLN A 361 -21.23 21.26 -52.46
N ILE A 362 -20.87 19.94 -52.37
CA ILE A 362 -19.57 19.53 -51.83
C ILE A 362 -18.48 20.13 -52.68
N ASP A 363 -17.48 20.78 -52.10
CA ASP A 363 -16.34 21.46 -52.74
C ASP A 363 -16.62 22.84 -53.35
N SER A 364 -17.75 23.49 -53.08
CA SER A 364 -18.02 24.80 -53.68
C SER A 364 -17.25 25.95 -53.00
N ASP A 365 -17.08 25.92 -51.70
CA ASP A 365 -16.48 27.02 -50.95
C ASP A 365 -15.58 26.49 -49.81
N TYR A 366 -14.39 27.02 -49.67
CA TYR A 366 -13.48 26.72 -48.56
C TYR A 366 -13.15 27.98 -47.78
N GLY A 367 -13.03 27.84 -46.48
CA GLY A 367 -12.64 28.93 -45.58
C GLY A 367 -11.56 28.46 -44.59
N TYR A 368 -10.68 29.35 -44.25
CA TYR A 368 -9.76 29.16 -43.14
C TYR A 368 -9.77 30.39 -42.25
N GLN A 369 -9.64 30.13 -40.94
CA GLN A 369 -9.55 31.17 -39.93
C GLN A 369 -8.43 30.78 -38.97
N PHE A 370 -7.59 31.71 -38.60
CA PHE A 370 -6.61 31.52 -37.52
C PHE A 370 -6.47 32.82 -36.77
N GLY A 371 -6.14 32.73 -35.47
CA GLY A 371 -6.02 33.89 -34.64
C GLY A 371 -5.60 33.59 -33.23
N VAL A 372 -5.50 34.65 -32.45
CA VAL A 372 -5.24 34.57 -31.01
C VAL A 372 -6.43 35.20 -30.32
N GLN A 373 -6.92 34.54 -29.27
CA GLN A 373 -8.08 34.98 -28.48
C GLN A 373 -7.67 35.17 -27.04
N LEU A 374 -7.98 36.35 -26.49
CA LEU A 374 -7.91 36.59 -25.05
C LEU A 374 -9.34 36.47 -24.50
N GLN A 375 -9.53 35.47 -23.61
CA GLN A 375 -10.82 35.24 -22.99
C GLN A 375 -10.76 35.58 -21.50
N TYR A 376 -11.67 36.42 -21.04
CA TYR A 376 -11.77 36.84 -19.66
C TYR A 376 -13.17 36.51 -19.09
N ASN A 377 -13.24 35.48 -18.26
CA ASN A 377 -14.51 34.95 -17.73
C ASN A 377 -14.89 35.54 -16.36
N ALA A 378 -14.20 36.62 -15.90
CA ALA A 378 -14.41 37.17 -14.55
C ALA A 378 -15.76 37.92 -14.38
N LEU A 379 -16.60 38.00 -15.39
CA LEU A 379 -17.94 38.58 -15.27
C LEU A 379 -18.85 37.81 -14.30
N ASN A 380 -18.56 36.53 -14.05
CA ASN A 380 -19.28 35.75 -13.04
C ASN A 380 -18.48 35.68 -11.70
N VAL A 381 -18.22 36.86 -11.13
CA VAL A 381 -17.44 37.03 -9.90
C VAL A 381 -18.00 36.19 -8.73
N MET A 382 -19.32 36.07 -8.64
CA MET A 382 -19.99 35.33 -7.58
C MET A 382 -19.65 33.82 -7.67
N LEU A 383 -19.71 33.23 -8.87
CA LEU A 383 -19.35 31.82 -9.10
C LEU A 383 -17.88 31.56 -8.75
N LEU A 384 -16.97 32.38 -9.30
CA LEU A 384 -15.53 32.20 -9.05
C LEU A 384 -15.18 32.35 -7.57
N LYS A 385 -15.82 33.32 -6.87
CA LYS A 385 -15.64 33.48 -5.43
C LYS A 385 -16.10 32.22 -4.68
N LYS A 386 -17.24 31.63 -5.04
CA LYS A 386 -17.75 30.41 -4.40
C LYS A 386 -16.89 29.20 -4.72
N GLN A 387 -16.30 29.10 -5.89
CA GLN A 387 -15.31 28.06 -6.21
C GLN A 387 -14.03 28.20 -5.36
N VAL A 388 -13.57 29.43 -5.09
CA VAL A 388 -12.44 29.65 -4.16
C VAL A 388 -12.85 29.33 -2.73
N ASP A 389 -14.07 29.69 -2.29
CA ASP A 389 -14.59 29.32 -0.96
C ASP A 389 -14.64 27.79 -0.80
N GLU A 390 -15.13 27.06 -1.80
CA GLU A 390 -15.17 25.60 -1.86
C GLU A 390 -13.76 24.99 -1.80
N ALA A 391 -12.83 25.49 -2.60
CA ALA A 391 -11.45 25.00 -2.59
C ALA A 391 -10.77 25.24 -1.23
N ASN A 392 -11.00 26.40 -0.60
CA ASN A 392 -10.50 26.66 0.74
C ASN A 392 -11.14 25.76 1.81
N ALA A 393 -12.43 25.46 1.70
CA ALA A 393 -13.10 24.51 2.60
C ALA A 393 -12.53 23.10 2.43
N THR A 394 -12.30 22.67 1.19
CA THR A 394 -11.65 21.40 0.84
C THR A 394 -10.24 21.33 1.40
N TYR A 395 -9.44 22.38 1.29
CA TYR A 395 -8.10 22.44 1.89
C TYR A 395 -8.17 22.30 3.41
N ARG A 396 -9.06 23.05 4.10
CA ARG A 396 -9.23 22.92 5.55
C ARG A 396 -9.65 21.51 5.97
N LYS A 397 -10.48 20.85 5.17
CA LYS A 397 -10.83 19.44 5.38
C LYS A 397 -9.59 18.56 5.37
N TYR A 398 -8.73 18.64 4.34
CA TYR A 398 -7.52 17.82 4.25
C TYR A 398 -6.47 18.16 5.31
N VAL A 399 -6.42 19.40 5.80
CA VAL A 399 -5.61 19.75 6.98
C VAL A 399 -6.11 19.00 8.22
N ALA A 400 -7.42 18.99 8.45
CA ALA A 400 -8.01 18.25 9.57
C ALA A 400 -7.82 16.72 9.42
N ASP A 401 -7.97 16.19 8.20
CA ASP A 401 -7.73 14.77 7.90
C ASP A 401 -6.25 14.38 8.20
N TYR A 402 -5.29 15.23 7.85
CA TYR A 402 -3.87 15.02 8.14
C TYR A 402 -3.58 15.02 9.65
N GLU A 403 -4.14 15.99 10.38
CA GLU A 403 -3.99 16.03 11.84
C GLU A 403 -4.67 14.83 12.53
N GLN A 404 -5.81 14.39 12.03
CA GLN A 404 -6.47 13.18 12.49
C GLN A 404 -5.59 11.94 12.25
N GLU A 405 -5.00 11.83 11.06
CA GLU A 405 -4.10 10.70 10.73
C GLU A 405 -2.85 10.72 11.62
N LYS A 406 -2.31 11.89 11.94
CA LYS A 406 -1.20 12.02 12.88
C LYS A 406 -1.57 11.50 14.28
N GLN A 407 -2.79 11.79 14.76
CA GLN A 407 -3.29 11.26 16.02
C GLN A 407 -3.49 9.73 15.96
N ASN A 408 -4.00 9.22 14.84
CA ASN A 408 -4.17 7.78 14.62
C ASN A 408 -2.80 7.07 14.66
N VAL A 409 -1.79 7.61 13.98
CA VAL A 409 -0.41 7.09 14.00
C VAL A 409 0.12 7.01 15.43
N TYR A 410 -0.03 8.08 16.21
CA TYR A 410 0.41 8.07 17.61
C TYR A 410 -0.30 6.98 18.43
N LEU A 411 -1.62 6.86 18.28
CA LEU A 411 -2.41 5.84 18.97
C LEU A 411 -1.98 4.43 18.59
N GLU A 412 -1.85 4.16 17.29
CA GLU A 412 -1.49 2.82 16.79
C GLU A 412 -0.06 2.43 17.22
N VAL A 413 0.92 3.33 17.09
CA VAL A 413 2.29 3.08 17.56
C VAL A 413 2.32 2.82 19.06
N LYS A 414 1.59 3.61 19.84
CA LYS A 414 1.51 3.43 21.31
C LYS A 414 0.87 2.11 21.68
N SER A 415 -0.22 1.75 21.01
CA SER A 415 -0.92 0.49 21.22
C SER A 415 -0.05 -0.71 20.87
N ALA A 416 0.59 -0.70 19.69
CA ALA A 416 1.48 -1.77 19.25
C ALA A 416 2.71 -1.92 20.19
N TYR A 417 3.29 -0.80 20.62
CA TYR A 417 4.38 -0.79 21.59
C TYR A 417 3.98 -1.43 22.93
N ILE A 418 2.82 -1.04 23.49
CA ILE A 418 2.30 -1.63 24.74
C ILE A 418 2.01 -3.12 24.55
N SER A 419 1.42 -3.52 23.42
CA SER A 419 1.13 -4.92 23.11
C SER A 419 2.40 -5.76 23.02
N LEU A 420 3.46 -5.23 22.43
CA LEU A 420 4.76 -5.90 22.34
C LEU A 420 5.37 -6.09 23.75
N LEU A 421 5.36 -5.07 24.59
CA LEU A 421 5.88 -5.17 25.97
C LEU A 421 5.06 -6.17 26.79
N ASN A 422 3.73 -6.11 26.72
CA ASN A 422 2.87 -7.07 27.40
C ASN A 422 3.11 -8.52 26.97
N SER A 423 3.31 -8.74 25.67
CA SER A 423 3.61 -10.10 25.15
C SER A 423 5.00 -10.56 25.56
N HIS A 424 5.98 -9.66 25.65
CA HIS A 424 7.31 -9.94 26.19
C HIS A 424 7.23 -10.41 27.66
N ASP A 425 6.55 -9.62 28.51
CA ASP A 425 6.44 -9.95 29.95
C ASP A 425 5.64 -11.24 30.17
N SER A 426 4.55 -11.44 29.41
CA SER A 426 3.73 -12.64 29.45
C SER A 426 4.52 -13.88 29.04
N LEU A 427 5.40 -13.76 28.04
CA LEU A 427 6.25 -14.85 27.56
C LEU A 427 7.22 -15.33 28.66
N GLY A 428 7.83 -14.39 29.40
CA GLY A 428 8.70 -14.72 30.53
C GLY A 428 7.99 -15.53 31.63
N VAL A 429 6.76 -15.12 31.98
CA VAL A 429 5.92 -15.85 32.95
C VAL A 429 5.48 -17.21 32.42
N ALA A 430 5.07 -17.29 31.16
CA ALA A 430 4.65 -18.55 30.52
C ALA A 430 5.81 -19.55 30.43
N LYS A 431 7.04 -19.10 30.16
CA LYS A 431 8.24 -19.95 30.16
C LYS A 431 8.50 -20.58 31.51
N LEU A 432 8.39 -19.79 32.58
CA LEU A 432 8.53 -20.32 33.97
C LEU A 432 7.40 -21.30 34.32
N ALA A 433 6.15 -20.98 33.97
CA ALA A 433 5.00 -21.86 34.20
C ALA A 433 5.16 -23.18 33.46
N LEU A 434 5.65 -23.16 32.22
CA LEU A 434 5.95 -24.37 31.43
C LEU A 434 7.01 -25.21 32.13
N GLN A 435 8.08 -24.62 32.64
CA GLN A 435 9.14 -25.35 33.35
C GLN A 435 8.60 -26.02 34.61
N GLN A 436 7.76 -25.33 35.39
CA GLN A 436 7.15 -25.89 36.61
C GLN A 436 6.14 -26.98 36.29
N ALA A 437 5.33 -26.80 35.25
CA ALA A 437 4.36 -27.80 34.81
C ALA A 437 5.06 -29.08 34.31
N LYS A 438 6.17 -28.95 33.59
CA LYS A 438 7.00 -30.06 33.13
C LYS A 438 7.58 -30.88 34.31
N GLU A 439 8.11 -30.20 35.32
CA GLU A 439 8.64 -30.85 36.51
C GLU A 439 7.53 -31.57 37.28
N ARG A 440 6.36 -30.94 37.47
CA ARG A 440 5.20 -31.58 38.09
C ARG A 440 4.74 -32.83 37.34
N GLN A 441 4.66 -32.75 36.01
CA GLN A 441 4.29 -33.88 35.16
C GLN A 441 5.29 -35.03 35.29
N TYR A 442 6.59 -34.71 35.26
CA TYR A 442 7.64 -35.72 35.44
C TYR A 442 7.55 -36.44 36.80
N GLN A 443 7.33 -35.69 37.89
CA GLN A 443 7.19 -36.27 39.22
C GLN A 443 5.91 -37.12 39.36
N ALA A 444 4.77 -36.65 38.87
CA ALA A 444 3.51 -37.39 38.87
C ALA A 444 3.62 -38.67 38.02
N PHE A 445 4.28 -38.64 36.88
CA PHE A 445 4.54 -39.82 36.05
C PHE A 445 5.40 -40.84 36.76
N ARG A 446 6.48 -40.45 37.44
CA ARG A 446 7.34 -41.33 38.22
C ARG A 446 6.60 -42.00 39.39
N ARG A 447 5.80 -41.23 40.14
CA ARG A 447 4.96 -41.76 41.21
C ARG A 447 3.93 -42.78 40.69
N TYR A 448 3.29 -42.46 39.54
CA TYR A 448 2.35 -43.38 38.90
C TYR A 448 3.02 -44.67 38.45
N GLN A 449 4.23 -44.62 37.87
CA GLN A 449 4.99 -45.81 37.44
C GLN A 449 5.31 -46.79 38.59
N VAL A 450 5.70 -46.29 39.77
CA VAL A 450 6.03 -47.11 40.93
C VAL A 450 4.81 -47.50 41.77
N GLY A 451 3.59 -47.04 41.37
CA GLY A 451 2.35 -47.38 42.06
C GLY A 451 2.05 -46.51 43.29
N LEU A 452 2.80 -45.45 43.53
CA LEU A 452 2.61 -44.48 44.64
C LEU A 452 1.70 -43.30 44.29
N GLY A 453 1.37 -43.10 43.01
CA GLY A 453 0.46 -42.08 42.50
C GLY A 453 -0.78 -42.69 41.88
N ASP A 454 -1.87 -41.92 41.84
CA ASP A 454 -3.08 -42.34 41.16
C ASP A 454 -3.17 -41.83 39.70
N ALA A 455 -4.12 -42.39 38.93
CA ALA A 455 -4.34 -42.05 37.55
C ALA A 455 -4.90 -40.62 37.36
N ILE A 456 -5.55 -40.10 38.40
CA ILE A 456 -6.16 -38.74 38.39
C ILE A 456 -5.03 -37.68 38.52
N GLU A 457 -4.10 -37.91 39.50
CA GLU A 457 -2.93 -37.02 39.68
C GLU A 457 -2.08 -36.96 38.42
N PHE A 458 -1.82 -38.10 37.77
CA PHE A 458 -1.08 -38.14 36.52
C PHE A 458 -1.81 -37.39 35.41
N LYS A 459 -3.09 -37.68 35.17
CA LYS A 459 -3.91 -37.01 34.17
C LYS A 459 -3.96 -35.49 34.37
N ASP A 460 -4.14 -35.03 35.60
CA ASP A 460 -4.20 -33.60 35.94
C ASP A 460 -2.85 -32.91 35.67
N SER A 461 -1.74 -33.57 36.00
CA SER A 461 -0.39 -33.08 35.71
C SER A 461 -0.11 -33.04 34.21
N GLU A 462 -0.57 -34.03 33.45
CA GLU A 462 -0.44 -34.12 31.99
C GLU A 462 -1.22 -32.98 31.32
N ASN A 463 -2.48 -32.77 31.72
CA ASN A 463 -3.28 -31.69 31.22
C ASN A 463 -2.70 -30.29 31.57
N THR A 464 -2.14 -30.15 32.79
CA THR A 464 -1.46 -28.92 33.21
C THR A 464 -0.23 -28.64 32.36
N TYR A 465 0.57 -29.67 32.08
CA TYR A 465 1.76 -29.55 31.23
C TYR A 465 1.38 -29.23 29.77
N LEU A 466 0.38 -29.93 29.20
CA LEU A 466 -0.15 -29.67 27.86
C LEU A 466 -0.61 -28.22 27.72
N ASN A 467 -1.43 -27.74 28.69
CA ASN A 467 -1.92 -26.37 28.65
C ASN A 467 -0.78 -25.35 28.77
N ALA A 468 0.16 -25.56 29.69
CA ALA A 468 1.32 -24.69 29.85
C ALA A 468 2.22 -24.66 28.59
N GLN A 469 2.33 -25.79 27.89
CA GLN A 469 3.03 -25.86 26.60
C GLN A 469 2.34 -25.03 25.51
N LEU A 470 1.05 -25.22 25.37
CA LEU A 470 0.24 -24.47 24.40
C LEU A 470 0.22 -22.97 24.73
N ASP A 471 0.11 -22.61 26.01
CA ASP A 471 0.15 -21.23 26.47
C ASP A 471 1.50 -20.56 26.20
N TYR A 472 2.61 -21.25 26.42
CA TYR A 472 3.94 -20.73 26.09
C TYR A 472 4.09 -20.45 24.59
N TYR A 473 3.73 -21.41 23.74
CA TYR A 473 3.85 -21.21 22.29
C TYR A 473 2.85 -20.19 21.75
N ASN A 474 1.68 -20.07 22.34
CA ASN A 474 0.71 -19.04 21.99
C ASN A 474 1.22 -17.62 22.39
N ASN A 475 1.85 -17.48 23.55
CA ASN A 475 2.49 -16.21 23.93
C ASN A 475 3.66 -15.88 23.01
N LEU A 476 4.44 -16.89 22.59
CA LEU A 476 5.53 -16.69 21.63
C LEU A 476 5.00 -16.29 20.24
N LEU A 477 3.89 -16.89 19.79
CA LEU A 477 3.18 -16.48 18.58
C LEU A 477 2.74 -15.01 18.67
N ASN A 478 2.06 -14.66 19.76
CA ASN A 478 1.57 -13.29 19.97
C ASN A 478 2.71 -12.27 20.02
N TYR A 479 3.84 -12.62 20.61
CA TYR A 479 5.04 -11.79 20.63
C TYR A 479 5.55 -11.50 19.20
N ASN A 480 5.63 -12.51 18.34
CA ASN A 480 6.06 -12.36 16.95
C ASN A 480 5.05 -11.56 16.11
N ILE A 481 3.75 -11.78 16.33
CA ILE A 481 2.69 -11.02 15.66
C ILE A 481 2.73 -9.53 16.09
N ASN A 482 2.88 -9.26 17.39
CA ASN A 482 2.96 -7.90 17.92
C ASN A 482 4.23 -7.17 17.44
N ALA A 483 5.35 -7.88 17.25
CA ALA A 483 6.55 -7.33 16.63
C ALA A 483 6.29 -6.98 15.15
N ALA A 484 5.67 -7.86 14.39
CA ALA A 484 5.31 -7.59 12.99
C ALA A 484 4.31 -6.42 12.86
N GLU A 485 3.35 -6.31 13.81
CA GLU A 485 2.41 -5.18 13.85
C GLU A 485 3.12 -3.86 14.15
N LEU A 486 4.07 -3.85 15.09
CA LEU A 486 4.86 -2.66 15.39
C LEU A 486 5.67 -2.23 14.16
N GLU A 487 6.30 -3.15 13.44
CA GLU A 487 7.01 -2.85 12.18
C GLU A 487 6.09 -2.22 11.13
N ARG A 488 4.89 -2.77 10.95
CA ARG A 488 3.88 -2.24 10.03
C ARG A 488 3.46 -0.81 10.41
N VAL A 489 3.22 -0.58 11.69
CA VAL A 489 2.71 0.71 12.18
C VAL A 489 3.77 1.81 12.11
N ILE A 490 5.06 1.48 12.30
CA ILE A 490 6.15 2.46 12.16
C ILE A 490 6.66 2.60 10.72
N GLY A 491 6.27 1.70 9.80
CA GLY A 491 6.76 1.67 8.41
C GLY A 491 8.26 1.37 8.29
N ALA A 492 8.85 0.66 9.26
CA ALA A 492 10.28 0.33 9.26
C ALA A 492 10.54 -0.93 10.12
N PRO A 493 11.56 -1.75 9.77
CA PRO A 493 11.93 -2.89 10.59
C PRO A 493 12.47 -2.45 11.95
N ILE A 494 12.11 -3.19 13.00
CA ILE A 494 12.65 -3.03 14.35
C ILE A 494 13.95 -3.85 14.50
N LYS A 495 14.81 -3.40 15.40
CA LYS A 495 16.10 -4.09 15.64
C LYS A 495 15.92 -5.20 16.64
N GLU A 496 16.44 -6.37 16.31
CA GLU A 496 16.62 -7.46 17.27
C GLU A 496 17.82 -7.19 18.14
N SER A 497 17.71 -7.54 19.42
CA SER A 497 18.87 -7.59 20.33
C SER A 497 19.55 -8.96 20.25
N ASP A 498 20.77 -9.07 20.75
CA ASP A 498 21.49 -10.34 20.85
C ASP A 498 21.01 -11.20 22.05
N ILE A 499 20.01 -10.73 22.80
CA ILE A 499 19.48 -11.38 23.99
C ILE A 499 18.33 -12.31 23.60
N ASP A 500 18.39 -13.59 23.97
CA ASP A 500 17.29 -14.55 23.88
C ASP A 500 16.32 -14.41 25.07
N LEU A 501 15.02 -14.57 24.82
CA LEU A 501 13.91 -14.52 25.78
C LEU A 501 13.77 -15.78 26.63
#